data_96c9a48e45cc112804341ef19fd6f204
#
_entry.id   96c9a48e45cc112804341ef19fd6f204
#
_cell.length_a   1.000
_cell.length_b   1.000
_cell.length_c   1.000
_cell.angle_alpha   90.00
_cell.angle_beta   90.00
_cell.angle_gamma   90.00
#
_symmetry.space_group_name_H-M   'P 1'
#
loop_
_entity.id
_entity.type
_entity.pdbx_description
1 polymer ?
#
loop_
_entity_poly.entity_id
_entity_poly.type
_entity_poly.pdbx_seq_one_letter_code
_entity_poly.pdbx_strand_id
1 'polypeptide(L)'
;LDKPVLIEGPPGVGKTELAKSVANMLALNCIRLQCYEGLDESKAIYEWKYGKQLLYTQVLKETLGEILEGAKGLTESVAKLHEFGDVFFSEDFLEPRPLLKALKEEAGCVLLIDEIDKSDHEFESLLLEMLSDYQLSIPEIGTIKANPDRKPLVFLTSNNTREISDALKRRCLHLYIPFPDADLESQIVKARVPEVPEELRRQLVTFIQALRELDLKKVPAISETIDWAKTLILLHTESLDSELVKQTLNVILKFQEDIEAVTGEVQMLTNKATKAP
;
A
#
# COMPACT_ATOMS: atom_id res chain seq x y z
N LEU A 1 -2.41 2.63 -22.61
CA LEU A 1 -1.15 3.39 -22.52
C LEU A 1 -0.04 2.61 -21.81
N ASP A 2 -0.36 1.51 -21.13
CA ASP A 2 0.56 0.70 -20.30
C ASP A 2 1.39 1.55 -19.32
N LYS A 3 0.77 2.58 -18.74
CA LYS A 3 1.43 3.48 -17.80
C LYS A 3 0.93 3.23 -16.37
N PRO A 4 1.84 3.25 -15.38
CA PRO A 4 1.43 3.27 -13.97
C PRO A 4 0.55 4.48 -13.65
N VAL A 5 -0.29 4.35 -12.64
CA VAL A 5 -1.10 5.45 -12.11
C VAL A 5 -0.55 5.87 -10.75
N LEU A 6 -0.04 7.10 -10.67
CA LEU A 6 0.35 7.72 -9.41
C LEU A 6 -0.85 8.44 -8.80
N ILE A 7 -1.30 7.96 -7.65
CA ILE A 7 -2.44 8.52 -6.91
C ILE A 7 -1.92 9.33 -5.75
N GLU A 8 -2.11 10.64 -5.81
CA GLU A 8 -1.75 11.56 -4.73
C GLU A 8 -2.99 12.13 -4.04
N GLY A 9 -2.83 12.57 -2.82
CA GLY A 9 -3.89 13.21 -2.04
C GLY A 9 -3.71 13.03 -0.53
N PRO A 10 -4.55 13.66 0.28
CA PRO A 10 -4.49 13.56 1.73
C PRO A 10 -4.57 12.11 2.22
N PRO A 11 -4.06 11.80 3.42
CA PRO A 11 -4.24 10.46 4.00
C PRO A 11 -5.74 10.16 4.21
N GLY A 12 -6.11 8.89 4.04
CA GLY A 12 -7.47 8.39 4.31
C GLY A 12 -8.56 8.77 3.30
N VAL A 13 -8.22 9.35 2.13
CA VAL A 13 -9.19 9.65 1.05
C VAL A 13 -9.54 8.45 0.17
N GLY A 14 -8.97 7.27 0.43
CA GLY A 14 -9.28 6.04 -0.31
C GLY A 14 -8.35 5.68 -1.46
N LYS A 15 -7.12 6.25 -1.51
CA LYS A 15 -6.11 5.95 -2.56
C LYS A 15 -5.85 4.45 -2.72
N THR A 16 -5.54 3.77 -1.62
CA THR A 16 -5.32 2.32 -1.57
C THR A 16 -6.57 1.52 -1.95
N GLU A 17 -7.75 2.02 -1.58
CA GLU A 17 -9.03 1.37 -1.87
C GLU A 17 -9.39 1.42 -3.36
N LEU A 18 -8.98 2.46 -4.07
CA LEU A 18 -9.16 2.55 -5.52
C LEU A 18 -8.48 1.40 -6.26
N ALA A 19 -7.22 1.11 -5.95
CA ALA A 19 -6.49 0.00 -6.57
C ALA A 19 -7.15 -1.37 -6.28
N LYS A 20 -7.60 -1.58 -5.04
CA LYS A 20 -8.33 -2.81 -4.66
C LYS A 20 -9.67 -2.92 -5.39
N SER A 21 -10.40 -1.82 -5.52
CA SER A 21 -11.68 -1.78 -6.23
C SER A 21 -11.51 -2.11 -7.71
N VAL A 22 -10.43 -1.61 -8.35
CA VAL A 22 -10.09 -1.95 -9.74
C VAL A 22 -9.75 -3.44 -9.87
N ALA A 23 -8.96 -3.98 -8.93
CA ALA A 23 -8.63 -5.41 -8.92
C ALA A 23 -9.90 -6.28 -8.84
N ASN A 24 -10.81 -5.94 -7.93
CA ASN A 24 -12.09 -6.64 -7.78
C ASN A 24 -12.96 -6.53 -9.04
N MET A 25 -13.05 -5.33 -9.62
CA MET A 25 -13.84 -5.09 -10.85
C MET A 25 -13.34 -5.91 -12.04
N LEU A 26 -12.01 -6.07 -12.14
CA LEU A 26 -11.38 -6.84 -13.22
C LEU A 26 -11.21 -8.32 -12.88
N ALA A 27 -11.62 -8.76 -11.70
CA ALA A 27 -11.39 -10.12 -11.18
C ALA A 27 -9.90 -10.54 -11.22
N LEU A 28 -8.99 -9.60 -10.93
CA LEU A 28 -7.55 -9.80 -10.89
C LEU A 28 -7.04 -9.85 -9.44
N ASN A 29 -5.94 -10.59 -9.23
CA ASN A 29 -5.24 -10.57 -7.95
C ASN A 29 -4.68 -9.16 -7.67
N CYS A 30 -4.81 -8.70 -6.42
CA CYS A 30 -4.18 -7.47 -5.95
C CYS A 30 -2.92 -7.83 -5.16
N ILE A 31 -1.76 -7.56 -5.74
CA ILE A 31 -0.46 -7.73 -5.07
C ILE A 31 -0.06 -6.38 -4.50
N ARG A 32 0.14 -6.32 -3.16
CA ARG A 32 0.48 -5.08 -2.46
C ARG A 32 1.92 -5.10 -1.99
N LEU A 33 2.64 -4.02 -2.28
CA LEU A 33 3.93 -3.66 -1.68
C LEU A 33 3.74 -2.39 -0.85
N GLN A 34 3.88 -2.51 0.46
CA GLN A 34 3.87 -1.35 1.37
C GLN A 34 5.28 -0.77 1.44
N CYS A 35 5.45 0.50 1.07
CA CYS A 35 6.72 1.19 1.20
C CYS A 35 6.96 1.67 2.63
N TYR A 36 8.22 1.63 3.05
CA TYR A 36 8.72 2.13 4.31
C TYR A 36 10.21 2.47 4.17
N GLU A 37 10.74 3.24 5.09
CA GLU A 37 12.16 3.63 5.10
C GLU A 37 13.08 2.40 5.21
N GLY A 38 14.07 2.29 4.31
CA GLY A 38 14.97 1.13 4.23
C GLY A 38 14.36 -0.09 3.55
N LEU A 39 13.35 0.09 2.71
CA LEU A 39 12.87 -0.94 1.80
C LEU A 39 13.92 -1.18 0.70
N ASP A 40 14.45 -2.38 0.65
CA ASP A 40 15.50 -2.81 -0.28
C ASP A 40 15.01 -3.86 -1.30
N GLU A 41 15.89 -4.23 -2.21
CA GLU A 41 15.62 -5.23 -3.25
C GLU A 41 15.21 -6.56 -2.67
N SER A 42 15.85 -7.02 -1.59
CA SER A 42 15.56 -8.33 -0.97
C SER A 42 14.14 -8.42 -0.42
N LYS A 43 13.56 -7.29 -0.03
CA LYS A 43 12.18 -7.21 0.49
C LYS A 43 11.16 -6.94 -0.60
N ALA A 44 11.56 -6.31 -1.69
CA ALA A 44 10.68 -5.89 -2.77
C ALA A 44 10.66 -6.86 -3.95
N ILE A 45 11.81 -7.42 -4.35
CA ILE A 45 11.97 -8.24 -5.54
C ILE A 45 11.97 -9.73 -5.19
N TYR A 46 12.99 -10.20 -4.45
CA TYR A 46 13.16 -11.60 -4.11
C TYR A 46 14.03 -11.80 -2.87
N GLU A 47 13.97 -12.97 -2.30
CA GLU A 47 14.85 -13.45 -1.25
C GLU A 47 15.25 -14.89 -1.54
N TRP A 48 16.52 -15.24 -1.26
CA TRP A 48 16.96 -16.63 -1.38
C TRP A 48 16.46 -17.46 -0.19
N LYS A 49 15.94 -18.65 -0.48
CA LYS A 49 15.50 -19.65 0.51
C LYS A 49 16.73 -20.34 1.14
N TYR A 50 17.56 -19.59 1.85
CA TYR A 50 18.79 -20.12 2.45
C TYR A 50 18.58 -21.36 3.32
N GLY A 51 17.48 -21.43 4.07
CA GLY A 51 17.12 -22.63 4.84
C GLY A 51 16.92 -23.86 3.97
N LYS A 52 16.27 -23.70 2.79
CA LYS A 52 16.10 -24.78 1.81
C LYS A 52 17.44 -25.17 1.19
N GLN A 53 18.28 -24.20 0.81
CA GLN A 53 19.63 -24.44 0.27
C GLN A 53 20.47 -25.23 1.27
N LEU A 54 20.46 -24.83 2.56
CA LEU A 54 21.20 -25.53 3.61
C LEU A 54 20.69 -26.97 3.80
N LEU A 55 19.39 -27.19 3.83
CA LEU A 55 18.79 -28.51 3.95
C LEU A 55 19.20 -29.40 2.78
N TYR A 56 19.13 -28.91 1.55
CA TYR A 56 19.54 -29.64 0.36
C TYR A 56 21.04 -29.95 0.38
N THR A 57 21.88 -29.01 0.82
CA THR A 57 23.33 -29.26 0.98
C THR A 57 23.59 -30.38 1.98
N GLN A 58 22.82 -30.45 3.08
CA GLN A 58 22.95 -31.55 4.05
C GLN A 58 22.52 -32.90 3.48
N VAL A 59 21.39 -32.94 2.78
CA VAL A 59 20.86 -34.14 2.15
C VAL A 59 21.81 -34.67 1.04
N LEU A 60 22.39 -33.75 0.27
CA LEU A 60 23.30 -34.08 -0.82
C LEU A 60 24.77 -34.31 -0.38
N LYS A 61 25.05 -34.21 0.93
CA LYS A 61 26.41 -34.29 1.44
C LYS A 61 27.13 -35.60 1.03
N GLU A 62 26.43 -36.71 1.06
CA GLU A 62 26.97 -38.03 0.66
C GLU A 62 27.24 -38.06 -0.85
N THR A 63 26.28 -37.62 -1.65
CA THR A 63 26.39 -37.51 -3.11
C THR A 63 27.48 -36.53 -3.54
N LEU A 64 27.60 -35.40 -2.85
CA LEU A 64 28.73 -34.45 -3.08
C LEU A 64 30.06 -35.08 -2.76
N GLY A 65 30.15 -35.94 -1.72
CA GLY A 65 31.35 -36.74 -1.42
C GLY A 65 31.75 -37.65 -2.58
N GLU A 66 30.80 -38.38 -3.16
CA GLU A 66 31.01 -39.25 -4.33
C GLU A 66 31.48 -38.46 -5.57
N ILE A 67 30.86 -37.30 -5.82
CA ILE A 67 31.22 -36.42 -6.94
C ILE A 67 32.62 -35.83 -6.80
N LEU A 68 33.04 -35.50 -5.58
CA LEU A 68 34.36 -35.00 -5.27
C LEU A 68 35.41 -36.10 -5.14
N GLU A 69 34.96 -37.37 -5.13
CA GLU A 69 35.88 -38.50 -5.08
C GLU A 69 36.81 -38.49 -6.31
N GLY A 70 38.11 -38.51 -6.06
CA GLY A 70 39.15 -38.43 -7.07
C GLY A 70 39.60 -37.00 -7.47
N ALA A 71 39.04 -35.95 -6.91
CA ALA A 71 39.56 -34.60 -7.11
C ALA A 71 40.89 -34.40 -6.40
N LYS A 72 41.90 -33.95 -7.14
CA LYS A 72 43.23 -33.71 -6.63
C LYS A 72 43.45 -32.25 -6.22
N GLY A 73 42.81 -31.86 -5.10
CA GLY A 73 43.00 -30.53 -4.52
C GLY A 73 41.77 -29.60 -4.66
N LEU A 74 41.86 -28.45 -3.98
CA LEU A 74 40.76 -27.49 -3.85
C LEU A 74 40.27 -26.95 -5.20
N THR A 75 41.19 -26.66 -6.13
CA THR A 75 40.86 -26.10 -7.44
C THR A 75 40.01 -27.06 -8.29
N GLU A 76 40.35 -28.35 -8.29
CA GLU A 76 39.62 -29.37 -9.04
C GLU A 76 38.26 -29.67 -8.37
N SER A 77 38.24 -29.67 -7.04
CA SER A 77 36.97 -29.79 -6.28
C SER A 77 36.00 -28.64 -6.57
N VAL A 78 36.53 -27.40 -6.59
CA VAL A 78 35.75 -26.22 -6.94
C VAL A 78 35.26 -26.26 -8.38
N ALA A 79 36.11 -26.72 -9.34
CA ALA A 79 35.69 -26.86 -10.73
C ALA A 79 34.54 -27.89 -10.89
N LYS A 80 34.64 -29.06 -10.23
CA LYS A 80 33.57 -30.06 -10.20
C LYS A 80 32.29 -29.54 -9.54
N LEU A 81 32.42 -28.75 -8.46
CA LEU A 81 31.28 -28.11 -7.84
C LEU A 81 30.62 -27.06 -8.75
N HIS A 82 31.39 -26.32 -9.54
CA HIS A 82 30.87 -25.41 -10.56
C HIS A 82 30.15 -26.16 -11.72
N GLU A 83 30.58 -27.37 -12.06
CA GLU A 83 29.81 -28.20 -13.02
C GLU A 83 28.43 -28.63 -12.48
N PHE A 84 28.32 -28.81 -11.15
CA PHE A 84 27.05 -28.97 -10.48
C PHE A 84 26.23 -27.67 -10.37
N GLY A 85 26.89 -26.61 -10.69
CA GLY A 85 26.39 -25.31 -11.01
C GLY A 85 25.39 -24.74 -10.03
N ASP A 86 24.89 -23.73 -10.47
CA ASP A 86 23.91 -22.79 -9.99
C ASP A 86 22.57 -23.38 -9.54
N VAL A 87 22.50 -24.71 -9.27
CA VAL A 87 21.27 -25.39 -8.81
C VAL A 87 20.68 -24.66 -7.59
N PHE A 88 21.54 -24.21 -6.67
CA PHE A 88 21.12 -23.48 -5.46
C PHE A 88 20.72 -22.03 -5.73
N PHE A 89 21.12 -21.49 -6.88
CA PHE A 89 20.76 -20.15 -7.34
C PHE A 89 19.78 -20.22 -8.52
N SER A 90 18.93 -21.24 -8.54
CA SER A 90 17.82 -21.37 -9.50
C SER A 90 16.52 -20.81 -8.95
N GLU A 91 15.52 -20.66 -9.81
CA GLU A 91 14.19 -20.20 -9.44
C GLU A 91 13.52 -21.02 -8.32
N ASP A 92 13.87 -22.31 -8.17
CA ASP A 92 13.35 -23.19 -7.13
C ASP A 92 13.71 -22.76 -5.71
N PHE A 93 14.86 -22.07 -5.57
CA PHE A 93 15.37 -21.55 -4.30
C PHE A 93 15.08 -20.07 -4.11
N LEU A 94 14.43 -19.43 -5.05
CA LEU A 94 14.03 -18.04 -4.98
C LEU A 94 12.62 -17.92 -4.38
N GLU A 95 12.46 -17.03 -3.38
CA GLU A 95 11.15 -16.62 -2.86
C GLU A 95 10.76 -15.29 -3.51
N PRO A 96 9.82 -15.28 -4.45
CA PRO A 96 9.40 -14.03 -5.08
C PRO A 96 8.76 -13.10 -4.06
N ARG A 97 9.17 -11.84 -4.05
CA ARG A 97 8.55 -10.75 -3.30
C ARG A 97 7.57 -9.99 -4.21
N PRO A 98 6.81 -8.98 -3.71
CA PRO A 98 5.68 -8.41 -4.46
C PRO A 98 5.98 -7.98 -5.89
N LEU A 99 7.14 -7.34 -6.16
CA LEU A 99 7.47 -6.89 -7.52
C LEU A 99 7.65 -8.06 -8.48
N LEU A 100 8.43 -9.06 -8.07
CA LEU A 100 8.66 -10.25 -8.89
C LEU A 100 7.40 -11.13 -9.02
N LYS A 101 6.59 -11.22 -7.94
CA LYS A 101 5.28 -11.91 -8.01
C LYS A 101 4.39 -11.28 -9.08
N ALA A 102 4.36 -9.95 -9.13
CA ALA A 102 3.54 -9.24 -10.11
C ALA A 102 3.98 -9.49 -11.55
N LEU A 103 5.30 -9.56 -11.81
CA LEU A 103 5.81 -9.87 -13.15
C LEU A 103 5.57 -11.31 -13.58
N LYS A 104 5.57 -12.25 -12.61
CA LYS A 104 5.36 -13.69 -12.87
C LYS A 104 3.87 -14.08 -12.92
N GLU A 105 2.94 -13.16 -12.63
CA GLU A 105 1.49 -13.47 -12.63
C GLU A 105 0.98 -13.61 -14.07
N GLU A 106 0.84 -14.83 -14.52
CA GLU A 106 0.44 -15.15 -15.91
C GLU A 106 -0.96 -14.63 -16.28
N ALA A 107 -1.86 -14.57 -15.31
CA ALA A 107 -3.21 -14.05 -15.51
C ALA A 107 -3.26 -12.52 -15.58
N GLY A 108 -2.14 -11.85 -15.26
CA GLY A 108 -2.08 -10.42 -14.97
C GLY A 108 -2.57 -10.12 -13.56
N CYS A 109 -2.20 -8.98 -13.02
CA CYS A 109 -2.58 -8.57 -11.68
C CYS A 109 -2.69 -7.05 -11.56
N VAL A 110 -3.21 -6.58 -10.44
CA VAL A 110 -3.05 -5.21 -9.98
C VAL A 110 -1.89 -5.19 -8.99
N LEU A 111 -0.83 -4.45 -9.32
CA LEU A 111 0.28 -4.17 -8.40
C LEU A 111 0.05 -2.83 -7.73
N LEU A 112 -0.15 -2.85 -6.43
CA LEU A 112 -0.27 -1.65 -5.60
C LEU A 112 1.03 -1.41 -4.84
N ILE A 113 1.72 -0.32 -5.19
CA ILE A 113 2.89 0.21 -4.48
C ILE A 113 2.40 1.32 -3.57
N ASP A 114 2.23 1.01 -2.29
CA ASP A 114 1.51 1.86 -1.34
C ASP A 114 2.49 2.72 -0.53
N GLU A 115 2.18 4.03 -0.41
CA GLU A 115 2.98 5.04 0.30
C GLU A 115 4.43 5.17 -0.23
N ILE A 116 4.59 5.33 -1.56
CA ILE A 116 5.89 5.46 -2.22
C ILE A 116 6.73 6.62 -1.66
N ASP A 117 6.11 7.65 -1.13
CA ASP A 117 6.74 8.79 -0.48
C ASP A 117 7.48 8.43 0.83
N LYS A 118 7.34 7.20 1.34
CA LYS A 118 8.12 6.65 2.47
C LYS A 118 9.36 5.86 2.06
N SER A 119 9.53 5.57 0.78
CA SER A 119 10.75 4.92 0.28
C SER A 119 11.86 5.94 0.03
N ASP A 120 13.07 5.46 -0.20
CA ASP A 120 14.21 6.29 -0.60
C ASP A 120 14.34 6.41 -2.12
N HIS A 121 15.34 7.19 -2.57
CA HIS A 121 15.61 7.39 -3.99
C HIS A 121 16.20 6.16 -4.67
N GLU A 122 16.86 5.28 -3.94
CA GLU A 122 17.44 4.04 -4.48
C GLU A 122 16.30 3.11 -4.91
N PHE A 123 15.29 2.98 -4.06
CA PHE A 123 14.09 2.22 -4.39
C PHE A 123 13.30 2.82 -5.57
N GLU A 124 13.20 4.16 -5.67
CA GLU A 124 12.59 4.78 -6.85
C GLU A 124 13.35 4.44 -8.13
N SER A 125 14.69 4.40 -8.08
CA SER A 125 15.53 4.02 -9.24
C SER A 125 15.28 2.59 -9.69
N LEU A 126 15.12 1.66 -8.76
CA LEU A 126 14.72 0.27 -9.01
C LEU A 126 13.35 0.20 -9.69
N LEU A 127 12.37 0.98 -9.21
CA LEU A 127 11.05 1.04 -9.82
C LEU A 127 11.09 1.61 -11.24
N LEU A 128 12.00 2.53 -11.54
CA LEU A 128 12.15 3.08 -12.89
C LEU A 128 12.52 2.01 -13.91
N GLU A 129 13.41 1.05 -13.56
CA GLU A 129 13.73 -0.09 -14.42
C GLU A 129 12.48 -0.96 -14.64
N MET A 130 11.84 -1.39 -13.55
CA MET A 130 10.66 -2.25 -13.61
C MET A 130 9.51 -1.63 -14.40
N LEU A 131 9.20 -0.36 -14.16
CA LEU A 131 8.05 0.32 -14.76
C LEU A 131 8.27 0.74 -16.21
N SER A 132 9.52 0.79 -16.68
CA SER A 132 9.82 1.12 -18.09
C SER A 132 9.51 -0.03 -19.02
N ASP A 133 10.00 -1.22 -18.67
CA ASP A 133 10.00 -2.38 -19.56
C ASP A 133 9.25 -3.60 -18.98
N TYR A 134 8.66 -3.43 -17.80
CA TYR A 134 8.02 -4.51 -17.04
C TYR A 134 8.93 -5.74 -16.90
N GLN A 135 10.18 -5.46 -16.50
CA GLN A 135 11.22 -6.47 -16.30
C GLN A 135 12.04 -6.17 -15.05
N LEU A 136 12.69 -7.20 -14.54
CA LEU A 136 13.67 -7.10 -13.46
C LEU A 136 14.85 -7.99 -13.78
N SER A 137 16.06 -7.50 -13.55
CA SER A 137 17.31 -8.23 -13.74
C SER A 137 17.79 -8.80 -12.41
N ILE A 138 17.86 -10.13 -12.32
CA ILE A 138 18.38 -10.85 -11.16
C ILE A 138 19.75 -11.41 -11.57
N PRO A 139 20.84 -11.03 -10.90
CA PRO A 139 22.20 -11.37 -11.34
C PRO A 139 22.43 -12.85 -11.62
N GLU A 140 21.85 -13.73 -10.80
CA GLU A 140 22.07 -15.18 -10.89
C GLU A 140 21.17 -15.90 -11.88
N ILE A 141 20.01 -15.33 -12.19
CA ILE A 141 18.97 -15.99 -13.01
C ILE A 141 18.82 -15.31 -14.37
N GLY A 142 19.20 -14.03 -14.46
CA GLY A 142 19.00 -13.20 -15.64
C GLY A 142 17.75 -12.32 -15.55
N THR A 143 17.25 -11.87 -16.70
CA THR A 143 16.15 -10.91 -16.78
C THR A 143 14.81 -11.63 -16.84
N ILE A 144 13.96 -11.33 -15.87
CA ILE A 144 12.57 -11.80 -15.81
C ILE A 144 11.67 -10.70 -16.33
N LYS A 145 10.80 -11.02 -17.30
CA LYS A 145 9.87 -10.09 -17.95
C LYS A 145 8.44 -10.52 -17.68
N ALA A 146 7.55 -9.54 -17.56
CA ALA A 146 6.12 -9.81 -17.55
C ALA A 146 5.65 -10.32 -18.93
N ASN A 147 4.55 -11.07 -18.92
CA ASN A 147 3.86 -11.44 -20.15
C ASN A 147 3.44 -10.15 -20.89
N PRO A 148 3.85 -9.94 -22.17
CA PRO A 148 3.52 -8.72 -22.93
C PRO A 148 2.02 -8.44 -23.04
N ASP A 149 1.19 -9.50 -23.11
CA ASP A 149 -0.26 -9.41 -23.27
C ASP A 149 -0.99 -9.25 -21.92
N ARG A 150 -0.28 -9.47 -20.81
CA ARG A 150 -0.84 -9.50 -19.45
C ARG A 150 0.04 -8.79 -18.42
N LYS A 151 0.50 -7.61 -18.78
CA LYS A 151 1.29 -6.77 -17.88
C LYS A 151 0.50 -6.41 -16.62
N PRO A 152 1.15 -6.31 -15.45
CA PRO A 152 0.49 -5.82 -14.25
C PRO A 152 -0.01 -4.39 -14.42
N LEU A 153 -1.23 -4.11 -13.94
CA LEU A 153 -1.75 -2.77 -13.78
C LEU A 153 -1.17 -2.16 -12.51
N VAL A 154 -0.31 -1.15 -12.65
CA VAL A 154 0.44 -0.61 -11.52
C VAL A 154 -0.21 0.66 -10.99
N PHE A 155 -0.46 0.68 -9.69
CA PHE A 155 -0.89 1.84 -8.92
C PHE A 155 0.16 2.18 -7.88
N LEU A 156 0.57 3.44 -7.83
CA LEU A 156 1.41 3.99 -6.77
C LEU A 156 0.56 4.95 -5.96
N THR A 157 0.68 4.93 -4.63
CA THR A 157 0.01 5.91 -3.78
C THR A 157 1.02 6.77 -3.05
N SER A 158 0.69 8.05 -2.83
CA SER A 158 1.51 8.99 -2.08
C SER A 158 0.63 9.89 -1.21
N ASN A 159 1.10 10.18 0.00
CA ASN A 159 0.53 11.19 0.91
C ASN A 159 1.27 12.54 0.81
N ASN A 160 2.21 12.67 -0.15
CA ASN A 160 3.05 13.85 -0.33
C ASN A 160 3.89 14.24 0.89
N THR A 161 4.31 13.27 1.72
CA THR A 161 5.20 13.52 2.85
C THR A 161 6.63 13.83 2.41
N ARG A 162 7.00 13.33 1.22
CA ARG A 162 8.24 13.62 0.49
C ARG A 162 7.94 13.81 -0.99
N GLU A 163 8.70 14.64 -1.65
CA GLU A 163 8.61 14.80 -3.10
C GLU A 163 9.13 13.55 -3.83
N ILE A 164 8.33 13.04 -4.75
CA ILE A 164 8.66 11.92 -5.64
C ILE A 164 9.48 12.48 -6.81
N SER A 165 10.47 11.71 -7.27
CA SER A 165 11.34 12.13 -8.38
C SER A 165 10.57 12.43 -9.66
N ASP A 166 11.00 13.45 -10.38
CA ASP A 166 10.45 13.80 -11.70
C ASP A 166 10.52 12.64 -12.69
N ALA A 167 11.56 11.81 -12.56
CA ALA A 167 11.75 10.65 -13.42
C ALA A 167 10.61 9.64 -13.26
N LEU A 168 10.16 9.40 -12.04
CA LEU A 168 9.04 8.52 -11.75
C LEU A 168 7.71 9.15 -12.14
N LYS A 169 7.50 10.43 -11.81
CA LYS A 169 6.27 11.18 -12.18
C LYS A 169 6.02 11.18 -13.68
N ARG A 170 7.05 11.38 -14.53
CA ARG A 170 6.93 11.39 -15.99
C ARG A 170 6.51 10.04 -16.59
N ARG A 171 6.76 8.94 -15.90
CA ARG A 171 6.35 7.59 -16.33
C ARG A 171 4.91 7.27 -15.95
N CYS A 172 4.34 7.99 -15.00
CA CYS A 172 3.01 7.73 -14.45
C CYS A 172 1.95 8.63 -15.10
N LEU A 173 0.71 8.15 -15.09
CA LEU A 173 -0.47 9.00 -15.15
C LEU A 173 -0.72 9.53 -13.76
N HIS A 174 -0.95 10.82 -13.61
CA HIS A 174 -1.18 11.46 -12.32
C HIS A 174 -2.68 11.57 -12.03
N LEU A 175 -3.10 11.11 -10.86
CA LEU A 175 -4.44 11.23 -10.33
C LEU A 175 -4.38 11.85 -8.94
N TYR A 176 -4.98 13.02 -8.77
CA TYR A 176 -5.14 13.63 -7.45
C TYR A 176 -6.54 13.37 -6.89
N ILE A 177 -6.61 12.81 -5.66
CA ILE A 177 -7.87 12.57 -4.95
C ILE A 177 -7.93 13.56 -3.76
N PRO A 178 -8.77 14.62 -3.86
CA PRO A 178 -8.98 15.55 -2.74
C PRO A 178 -9.85 14.91 -1.64
N PHE A 179 -10.03 15.63 -0.53
CA PHE A 179 -11.14 15.33 0.35
C PHE A 179 -12.47 15.43 -0.40
N PRO A 180 -13.42 14.52 -0.16
CA PRO A 180 -14.75 14.60 -0.78
C PRO A 180 -15.52 15.83 -0.27
N ASP A 181 -16.39 16.35 -1.11
CA ASP A 181 -17.43 17.26 -0.66
C ASP A 181 -18.45 16.56 0.26
N ALA A 182 -19.37 17.33 0.83
CA ALA A 182 -20.35 16.79 1.78
C ALA A 182 -21.28 15.72 1.17
N ASP A 183 -21.66 15.89 -0.10
CA ASP A 183 -22.56 14.94 -0.78
C ASP A 183 -21.87 13.60 -1.01
N LEU A 184 -20.66 13.61 -1.53
CA LEU A 184 -19.86 12.40 -1.75
C LEU A 184 -19.49 11.74 -0.42
N GLU A 185 -19.10 12.51 0.61
CA GLU A 185 -18.77 11.95 1.92
C GLU A 185 -20.02 11.29 2.55
N SER A 186 -21.20 11.90 2.43
CA SER A 186 -22.47 11.30 2.87
C SER A 186 -22.75 9.96 2.16
N GLN A 187 -22.51 9.89 0.84
CA GLN A 187 -22.65 8.65 0.09
C GLN A 187 -21.67 7.58 0.54
N ILE A 188 -20.41 7.95 0.80
CA ILE A 188 -19.38 7.04 1.31
C ILE A 188 -19.79 6.50 2.69
N VAL A 189 -20.24 7.37 3.62
CA VAL A 189 -20.69 6.94 4.94
C VAL A 189 -21.89 5.99 4.82
N LYS A 190 -22.87 6.32 3.96
CA LYS A 190 -24.04 5.44 3.70
C LYS A 190 -23.62 4.06 3.19
N ALA A 191 -22.64 4.01 2.27
CA ALA A 191 -22.17 2.74 1.70
C ALA A 191 -21.37 1.90 2.71
N ARG A 192 -20.62 2.54 3.62
CA ARG A 192 -19.75 1.87 4.60
C ARG A 192 -20.41 1.57 5.94
N VAL A 193 -21.42 2.35 6.31
CA VAL A 193 -22.19 2.22 7.56
C VAL A 193 -23.68 2.43 7.24
N PRO A 194 -24.32 1.47 6.57
CA PRO A 194 -25.70 1.62 6.09
C PRO A 194 -26.73 1.78 7.23
N GLU A 195 -26.35 1.40 8.45
CA GLU A 195 -27.22 1.51 9.64
C GLU A 195 -27.36 2.93 10.17
N VAL A 196 -26.52 3.90 9.73
CA VAL A 196 -26.58 5.29 10.18
C VAL A 196 -27.86 5.95 9.66
N PRO A 197 -28.75 6.45 10.55
CA PRO A 197 -29.93 7.22 10.15
C PRO A 197 -29.55 8.43 9.28
N GLU A 198 -30.40 8.77 8.33
CA GLU A 198 -30.11 9.84 7.37
C GLU A 198 -29.81 11.17 8.05
N GLU A 199 -30.60 11.53 9.06
CA GLU A 199 -30.42 12.77 9.80
C GLU A 199 -29.08 12.80 10.57
N LEU A 200 -28.73 11.72 11.27
CA LEU A 200 -27.44 11.61 11.95
C LEU A 200 -26.28 11.67 10.97
N ARG A 201 -26.39 11.00 9.81
CA ARG A 201 -25.38 11.02 8.75
C ARG A 201 -25.14 12.44 8.23
N ARG A 202 -26.21 13.20 7.97
CA ARG A 202 -26.13 14.60 7.54
C ARG A 202 -25.43 15.46 8.58
N GLN A 203 -25.84 15.36 9.84
CA GLN A 203 -25.21 16.11 10.94
C GLN A 203 -23.74 15.77 11.10
N LEU A 204 -23.37 14.50 11.09
CA LEU A 204 -22.02 14.01 11.21
C LEU A 204 -21.13 14.55 10.06
N VAL A 205 -21.58 14.46 8.81
CA VAL A 205 -20.81 14.94 7.66
C VAL A 205 -20.67 16.47 7.73
N THR A 206 -21.74 17.20 8.05
CA THR A 206 -21.68 18.66 8.21
C THR A 206 -20.69 19.07 9.30
N PHE A 207 -20.66 18.36 10.42
CA PHE A 207 -19.70 18.59 11.50
C PHE A 207 -18.26 18.36 11.04
N ILE A 208 -17.97 17.23 10.36
CA ILE A 208 -16.62 16.91 9.85
C ILE A 208 -16.15 17.91 8.80
N GLN A 209 -17.02 18.32 7.89
CA GLN A 209 -16.70 19.33 6.88
C GLN A 209 -16.33 20.67 7.56
N ALA A 210 -17.11 21.11 8.54
CA ALA A 210 -16.82 22.33 9.29
C ALA A 210 -15.53 22.19 10.12
N LEU A 211 -15.24 21.01 10.65
CA LEU A 211 -14.03 20.74 11.40
C LEU A 211 -12.77 20.82 10.51
N ARG A 212 -12.87 20.43 9.24
CA ARG A 212 -11.76 20.54 8.27
C ARG A 212 -11.45 21.97 7.85
N GLU A 213 -12.35 22.92 8.11
CA GLU A 213 -12.10 24.35 7.86
C GLU A 213 -11.24 25.00 8.96
N LEU A 214 -11.06 24.32 10.10
CA LEU A 214 -10.24 24.83 11.20
C LEU A 214 -8.74 24.57 10.96
N ASP A 215 -7.91 25.39 11.57
CA ASP A 215 -6.45 25.21 11.56
C ASP A 215 -6.05 24.11 12.55
N LEU A 216 -6.03 22.86 12.09
CA LEU A 216 -5.71 21.68 12.86
C LEU A 216 -4.37 21.10 12.40
N LYS A 217 -3.60 20.56 13.34
CA LYS A 217 -2.39 19.77 13.00
C LYS A 217 -2.68 18.64 12.03
N LYS A 218 -3.82 17.98 12.24
CA LYS A 218 -4.28 16.90 11.38
C LYS A 218 -5.79 16.94 11.24
N VAL A 219 -6.23 17.31 10.05
CA VAL A 219 -7.66 17.26 9.70
C VAL A 219 -8.15 15.80 9.63
N PRO A 220 -9.39 15.52 10.10
CA PRO A 220 -9.95 14.17 10.06
C PRO A 220 -10.15 13.71 8.62
N ALA A 221 -9.71 12.49 8.35
CA ALA A 221 -9.89 11.81 7.07
C ALA A 221 -11.25 11.09 7.01
N ILE A 222 -11.56 10.51 5.85
CA ILE A 222 -12.80 9.75 5.67
C ILE A 222 -12.85 8.50 6.56
N SER A 223 -11.69 7.89 6.85
CA SER A 223 -11.57 6.77 7.79
C SER A 223 -12.08 7.15 9.17
N GLU A 224 -11.65 8.31 9.68
CA GLU A 224 -12.11 8.82 10.97
C GLU A 224 -13.60 9.15 10.96
N THR A 225 -14.13 9.69 9.84
CA THR A 225 -15.57 9.92 9.67
C THR A 225 -16.35 8.62 9.77
N ILE A 226 -15.89 7.54 9.10
CA ILE A 226 -16.53 6.22 9.14
C ILE A 226 -16.46 5.63 10.55
N ASP A 227 -15.31 5.72 11.21
CA ASP A 227 -15.12 5.17 12.56
C ASP A 227 -15.97 5.93 13.60
N TRP A 228 -16.12 7.25 13.43
CA TRP A 228 -17.01 8.03 14.27
C TRP A 228 -18.48 7.66 14.03
N ALA A 229 -18.89 7.49 12.78
CA ALA A 229 -20.24 7.01 12.44
C ALA A 229 -20.56 5.68 13.13
N LYS A 230 -19.64 4.70 13.08
CA LYS A 230 -19.79 3.41 13.79
C LYS A 230 -19.88 3.60 15.31
N THR A 231 -19.06 4.49 15.87
CA THR A 231 -19.06 4.78 17.31
C THR A 231 -20.40 5.35 17.75
N LEU A 232 -20.96 6.30 16.99
CA LEU A 232 -22.26 6.90 17.29
C LEU A 232 -23.41 5.86 17.23
N ILE A 233 -23.36 4.91 16.28
CA ILE A 233 -24.31 3.80 16.23
C ILE A 233 -24.19 2.91 17.46
N LEU A 234 -22.98 2.55 17.88
CA LEU A 234 -22.74 1.74 19.09
C LEU A 234 -23.23 2.43 20.38
N LEU A 235 -23.22 3.76 20.39
CA LEU A 235 -23.77 4.58 21.47
C LEU A 235 -25.28 4.82 21.36
N HIS A 236 -25.97 4.18 20.39
CA HIS A 236 -27.40 4.34 20.10
C HIS A 236 -27.85 5.80 19.92
N THR A 237 -27.00 6.58 19.23
CA THR A 237 -27.24 8.01 19.02
C THR A 237 -28.16 8.22 17.82
N GLU A 238 -29.19 9.04 18.00
CA GLU A 238 -30.12 9.45 16.93
C GLU A 238 -29.78 10.82 16.34
N SER A 239 -29.18 11.70 17.16
CA SER A 239 -28.77 13.04 16.75
C SER A 239 -27.52 13.50 17.51
N LEU A 240 -26.71 14.40 16.93
CA LEU A 240 -25.55 14.96 17.59
C LEU A 240 -25.95 15.97 18.67
N ASP A 241 -25.34 15.83 19.83
CA ASP A 241 -25.32 16.84 20.88
C ASP A 241 -23.88 17.18 21.29
N SER A 242 -23.69 18.35 21.88
CA SER A 242 -22.38 18.87 22.19
C SER A 242 -21.62 18.07 23.26
N GLU A 243 -22.32 17.42 24.18
CA GLU A 243 -21.69 16.63 25.22
C GLU A 243 -21.17 15.31 24.65
N LEU A 244 -21.99 14.63 23.86
CA LEU A 244 -21.60 13.41 23.14
C LEU A 244 -20.42 13.67 22.19
N VAL A 245 -20.46 14.79 21.45
CA VAL A 245 -19.35 15.18 20.56
C VAL A 245 -18.05 15.32 21.35
N LYS A 246 -18.06 16.05 22.49
CA LYS A 246 -16.87 16.19 23.35
C LYS A 246 -16.31 14.84 23.82
N GLN A 247 -17.19 13.92 24.21
CA GLN A 247 -16.79 12.60 24.69
C GLN A 247 -16.20 11.72 23.59
N THR A 248 -16.50 12.01 22.32
CA THR A 248 -16.09 11.22 21.16
C THR A 248 -15.06 11.92 20.25
N LEU A 249 -14.59 13.12 20.58
CA LEU A 249 -13.59 13.85 19.78
C LEU A 249 -12.32 13.04 19.51
N ASN A 250 -11.89 12.21 20.45
CA ASN A 250 -10.72 11.34 20.34
C ASN A 250 -10.86 10.27 19.23
N VAL A 251 -12.05 9.99 18.73
CA VAL A 251 -12.27 9.10 17.59
C VAL A 251 -11.81 9.79 16.30
N ILE A 252 -12.08 11.09 16.15
CA ILE A 252 -11.85 11.87 14.94
C ILE A 252 -10.57 12.71 14.98
N LEU A 253 -10.14 13.13 16.17
CA LEU A 253 -8.91 13.91 16.37
C LEU A 253 -7.85 13.05 17.07
N LYS A 254 -6.60 13.13 16.59
CA LYS A 254 -5.49 12.27 17.06
C LYS A 254 -4.43 13.05 17.86
N PHE A 255 -4.53 14.38 17.91
CA PHE A 255 -3.61 15.24 18.65
C PHE A 255 -4.34 15.95 19.77
N GLN A 256 -3.73 15.97 20.96
CA GLN A 256 -4.32 16.59 22.14
C GLN A 256 -4.58 18.08 21.95
N GLU A 257 -3.68 18.77 21.27
CA GLU A 257 -3.81 20.19 20.96
C GLU A 257 -5.03 20.48 20.06
N ASP A 258 -5.29 19.63 19.07
CA ASP A 258 -6.47 19.73 18.21
C ASP A 258 -7.76 19.51 19.02
N ILE A 259 -7.76 18.51 19.94
CA ILE A 259 -8.91 18.25 20.84
C ILE A 259 -9.19 19.45 21.73
N GLU A 260 -8.16 20.06 22.32
CA GLU A 260 -8.29 21.25 23.19
C GLU A 260 -8.82 22.45 22.41
N ALA A 261 -8.27 22.72 21.22
CA ALA A 261 -8.71 23.80 20.35
C ALA A 261 -10.20 23.62 19.95
N VAL A 262 -10.58 22.42 19.52
CA VAL A 262 -11.94 22.12 19.08
C VAL A 262 -12.94 22.10 20.23
N THR A 263 -12.54 21.69 21.43
CA THR A 263 -13.44 21.59 22.61
C THR A 263 -14.16 22.93 22.90
N GLY A 264 -13.46 24.06 22.69
CA GLY A 264 -14.06 25.41 22.82
C GLY A 264 -15.12 25.73 21.77
N GLU A 265 -15.04 25.11 20.59
CA GLU A 265 -15.89 25.40 19.44
C GLU A 265 -16.99 24.35 19.22
N VAL A 266 -16.98 23.24 19.96
CA VAL A 266 -17.92 22.12 19.79
C VAL A 266 -19.37 22.58 19.78
N GLN A 267 -19.78 23.50 20.68
CA GLN A 267 -21.14 23.98 20.74
C GLN A 267 -21.56 24.68 19.43
N MET A 268 -20.68 25.50 18.88
CA MET A 268 -20.93 26.25 17.64
C MET A 268 -21.01 25.25 16.44
N LEU A 269 -20.06 24.34 16.34
CA LEU A 269 -19.99 23.35 15.27
C LEU A 269 -21.20 22.40 15.31
N THR A 270 -21.58 21.93 16.49
CA THR A 270 -22.76 21.05 16.65
C THR A 270 -24.04 21.79 16.28
N ASN A 271 -24.19 23.05 16.68
CA ASN A 271 -25.35 23.88 16.30
C ASN A 271 -25.38 24.13 14.77
N LYS A 272 -24.23 24.30 14.11
CA LYS A 272 -24.15 24.41 12.64
C LYS A 272 -24.61 23.12 12.00
N ALA A 273 -24.15 21.96 12.52
CA ALA A 273 -24.48 20.65 12.00
C ALA A 273 -25.96 20.25 12.16
N THR A 274 -26.58 20.58 13.29
CA THR A 274 -27.98 20.24 13.59
C THR A 274 -28.97 21.18 12.91
N LYS A 275 -28.61 22.43 12.59
CA LYS A 275 -29.46 23.42 11.94
C LYS A 275 -29.30 23.50 10.42
N ALA A 276 -28.31 22.82 9.85
CA ALA A 276 -28.15 22.76 8.40
C ALA A 276 -29.40 22.11 7.78
N PRO A 277 -29.91 22.61 6.66
CA PRO A 277 -31.17 22.11 6.03
C PRO A 277 -30.99 20.69 5.46
#